data_65c0299fc13ccbb35c86a71a8a1ebad5
#
_entry.id   65c0299fc13ccbb35c86a71a8a1ebad5
#
_cell.length_a   1.000
_cell.length_b   1.000
_cell.length_c   1.000
_cell.angle_alpha   90.00
_cell.angle_beta   90.00
_cell.angle_gamma   90.00
#
_symmetry.space_group_name_H-M   'P 1'
#
loop_
_entity.id
_entity.type
_entity.pdbx_description
1 polymer ?
#
loop_
_entity_poly.entity_id
_entity_poly.type
_entity_poly.pdbx_seq_one_letter_code
_entity_poly.pdbx_strand_id
1 'polypeptide(L)'
;MRQFISKRAILRFIAESMEILACSLALIFTDATTKSLISGGIVAFLGAGLFTWAGGFARMEREGRLTLGGPYRFVRHPWILARFLMVFGVILMSRQPLLFLGTMAALAPVYRQMTRNEDQWMDIQLGPTAAEYRALVSGFVPQFVPVKLPMSWRSMDQERFSWSRALLRRPGRGWLAYAGLVGAVVAMMVWVSNAMSVVWWRAVAAVAVSAAIIWLVRDRENHPV
;
A
#
# COMPACT_ATOMS: atom_id res chain seq x y z
N MET A 1 7.68 -6.91 23.58
CA MET A 1 6.67 -7.28 22.56
C MET A 1 5.51 -6.28 22.46
N ARG A 2 4.77 -5.95 23.53
CA ARG A 2 3.65 -4.97 23.49
C ARG A 2 4.05 -3.59 22.93
N GLN A 3 5.16 -3.01 23.35
CA GLN A 3 5.63 -1.70 22.86
C GLN A 3 5.97 -1.72 21.35
N PHE A 4 6.47 -2.83 20.84
CA PHE A 4 6.80 -2.97 19.42
C PHE A 4 5.54 -3.04 18.57
N ILE A 5 4.52 -3.79 19.00
CA ILE A 5 3.21 -3.88 18.33
C ILE A 5 2.55 -2.50 18.30
N SER A 6 2.59 -1.75 19.41
CA SER A 6 2.06 -0.38 19.48
C SER A 6 2.76 0.56 18.50
N LYS A 7 4.09 0.54 18.39
CA LYS A 7 4.85 1.36 17.44
C LYS A 7 4.50 1.06 15.97
N ARG A 8 4.33 -0.22 15.61
CA ARG A 8 3.89 -0.61 14.26
C ARG A 8 2.50 -0.07 13.94
N ALA A 9 1.56 -0.19 14.90
CA ALA A 9 0.19 0.30 14.72
C ALA A 9 0.15 1.82 14.54
N ILE A 10 0.87 2.57 15.38
CA ILE A 10 0.98 4.02 15.28
C ILE A 10 1.57 4.44 13.94
N LEU A 11 2.64 3.80 13.50
CA LEU A 11 3.29 4.16 12.23
C LEU A 11 2.40 3.86 11.02
N ARG A 12 1.65 2.74 11.05
CA ARG A 12 0.65 2.44 10.03
C ARG A 12 -0.46 3.49 10.00
N PHE A 13 -0.95 3.89 11.16
CA PHE A 13 -1.96 4.95 11.28
C PHE A 13 -1.45 6.29 10.73
N ILE A 14 -0.21 6.68 11.06
CA ILE A 14 0.42 7.89 10.51
C ILE A 14 0.51 7.80 8.99
N ALA A 15 1.01 6.69 8.44
CA ALA A 15 1.11 6.49 7.01
C ALA A 15 -0.27 6.61 6.32
N GLU A 16 -1.29 5.94 6.85
CA GLU A 16 -2.65 5.97 6.30
C GLU A 16 -3.25 7.37 6.34
N SER A 17 -3.06 8.09 7.44
CA SER A 17 -3.53 9.47 7.57
C SER A 17 -2.84 10.40 6.56
N MET A 18 -1.55 10.27 6.37
CA MET A 18 -0.79 11.06 5.39
C MET A 18 -1.18 10.72 3.93
N GLU A 19 -1.41 9.45 3.63
CA GLU A 19 -1.89 9.01 2.31
C GLU A 19 -3.28 9.57 2.01
N ILE A 20 -4.19 9.54 2.98
CA ILE A 20 -5.53 10.13 2.87
C ILE A 20 -5.44 11.63 2.63
N LEU A 21 -4.61 12.33 3.42
CA LEU A 21 -4.41 13.76 3.26
C LEU A 21 -3.84 14.08 1.87
N ALA A 22 -2.84 13.35 1.41
CA ALA A 22 -2.24 13.55 0.10
C ALA A 22 -3.25 13.33 -1.05
N CYS A 23 -4.05 12.26 -0.97
CA CYS A 23 -5.12 12.01 -1.95
C CYS A 23 -6.21 13.09 -1.92
N SER A 24 -6.56 13.59 -0.73
CA SER A 24 -7.54 14.67 -0.57
C SER A 24 -7.05 15.98 -1.16
N LEU A 25 -5.78 16.33 -0.91
CA LEU A 25 -5.14 17.51 -1.51
C LEU A 25 -5.02 17.36 -3.04
N ALA A 26 -4.70 16.15 -3.53
CA ALA A 26 -4.68 15.89 -4.96
C ALA A 26 -6.04 16.10 -5.62
N LEU A 27 -7.15 15.75 -4.95
CA LEU A 27 -8.51 16.03 -5.40
C LEU A 27 -8.83 17.53 -5.42
N ILE A 28 -8.50 18.25 -4.35
CA ILE A 28 -8.81 19.68 -4.20
C ILE A 28 -8.09 20.49 -5.28
N PHE A 29 -6.79 20.20 -5.48
CA PHE A 29 -5.92 20.97 -6.38
C PHE A 29 -5.75 20.33 -7.75
N THR A 30 -6.63 19.41 -8.16
CA THR A 30 -6.44 18.70 -9.44
C THR A 30 -6.62 19.59 -10.66
N ASP A 31 -5.65 19.50 -11.57
CA ASP A 31 -5.70 20.00 -12.95
C ASP A 31 -5.57 18.83 -13.94
N ALA A 32 -6.25 17.73 -13.62
CA ALA A 32 -6.14 16.49 -14.35
C ALA A 32 -6.50 16.65 -15.83
N THR A 33 -5.69 16.03 -16.68
CA THR A 33 -5.96 15.88 -18.12
C THR A 33 -6.12 14.41 -18.44
N THR A 34 -6.69 14.09 -19.59
CA THR A 34 -6.82 12.70 -20.05
C THR A 34 -5.47 11.96 -20.03
N LYS A 35 -4.38 12.62 -20.44
CA LYS A 35 -3.04 12.03 -20.40
C LYS A 35 -2.58 11.75 -18.98
N SER A 36 -2.75 12.69 -18.03
CA SER A 36 -2.35 12.47 -16.64
C SER A 36 -3.22 11.44 -15.93
N LEU A 37 -4.52 11.38 -16.23
CA LEU A 37 -5.42 10.35 -15.72
C LEU A 37 -5.00 8.96 -16.18
N ILE A 38 -4.64 8.81 -17.47
CA ILE A 38 -4.18 7.53 -18.00
C ILE A 38 -2.83 7.14 -17.35
N SER A 39 -1.84 8.02 -17.36
CA SER A 39 -0.50 7.70 -16.84
C SER A 39 -0.53 7.39 -15.34
N GLY A 40 -1.18 8.24 -14.54
CA GLY A 40 -1.33 8.01 -13.11
C GLY A 40 -2.22 6.81 -12.81
N GLY A 41 -3.27 6.58 -13.63
CA GLY A 41 -4.15 5.43 -13.55
C GLY A 41 -3.43 4.10 -13.74
N ILE A 42 -2.56 4.02 -14.74
CA ILE A 42 -1.71 2.83 -14.96
C ILE A 42 -0.86 2.55 -13.72
N VAL A 43 -0.20 3.57 -13.17
CA VAL A 43 0.66 3.39 -11.99
C VAL A 43 -0.16 2.95 -10.77
N ALA A 44 -1.32 3.58 -10.52
CA ALA A 44 -2.20 3.19 -9.41
C ALA A 44 -2.73 1.76 -9.59
N PHE A 45 -3.10 1.37 -10.82
CA PHE A 45 -3.56 0.03 -11.14
C PHE A 45 -2.46 -1.03 -10.95
N LEU A 46 -1.22 -0.75 -11.35
CA LEU A 46 -0.07 -1.62 -11.08
C LEU A 46 0.14 -1.80 -9.56
N GLY A 47 0.01 -0.72 -8.79
CA GLY A 47 0.04 -0.78 -7.33
C GLY A 47 -1.06 -1.69 -6.77
N ALA A 48 -2.31 -1.53 -7.23
CA ALA A 48 -3.44 -2.35 -6.83
C ALA A 48 -3.25 -3.84 -7.20
N GLY A 49 -2.74 -4.11 -8.40
CA GLY A 49 -2.38 -5.45 -8.85
C GLY A 49 -1.30 -6.11 -7.98
N LEU A 50 -0.24 -5.36 -7.67
CA LEU A 50 0.83 -5.83 -6.78
C LEU A 50 0.30 -6.12 -5.37
N PHE A 51 -0.59 -5.28 -4.85
CA PHE A 51 -1.20 -5.48 -3.53
C PHE A 51 -2.03 -6.77 -3.49
N THR A 52 -2.86 -7.01 -4.53
CA THR A 52 -3.66 -8.24 -4.68
C THR A 52 -2.76 -9.46 -4.76
N TRP A 53 -1.72 -9.37 -5.58
CA TRP A 53 -0.76 -10.46 -5.76
C TRP A 53 -0.06 -10.80 -4.44
N ALA A 54 0.41 -9.79 -3.71
CA ALA A 54 1.02 -9.97 -2.40
C ALA A 54 0.04 -10.60 -1.39
N GLY A 55 -1.21 -10.11 -1.36
CA GLY A 55 -2.26 -10.62 -0.48
C GLY A 55 -2.61 -12.08 -0.72
N GLY A 56 -2.57 -12.53 -1.99
CA GLY A 56 -2.85 -13.93 -2.35
C GLY A 56 -1.79 -14.92 -1.88
N PHE A 57 -0.56 -14.45 -1.61
CA PHE A 57 0.52 -15.26 -1.05
C PHE A 57 0.69 -15.05 0.47
N ALA A 58 0.21 -13.93 1.03
CA ALA A 58 0.39 -13.63 2.44
C ALA A 58 -0.26 -14.69 3.32
N ARG A 59 0.52 -15.30 4.21
CA ARG A 59 0.03 -16.10 5.33
C ARG A 59 -0.17 -15.21 6.55
N MET A 60 -1.06 -15.62 7.44
CA MET A 60 -1.14 -14.97 8.76
C MET A 60 0.19 -15.16 9.48
N GLU A 61 0.75 -14.07 10.00
CA GLU A 61 2.02 -13.99 10.75
C GLU A 61 2.07 -14.90 12.00
N ARG A 62 0.98 -15.61 12.32
CA ARG A 62 0.86 -16.49 13.51
C ARG A 62 1.70 -17.78 13.43
N GLU A 63 2.19 -18.15 12.25
CA GLU A 63 2.87 -19.44 12.06
C GLU A 63 4.41 -19.34 12.10
N GLY A 64 5.00 -18.15 12.32
CA GLY A 64 6.47 -18.01 12.34
C GLY A 64 7.17 -18.44 11.05
N ARG A 65 6.45 -18.42 9.92
CA ARG A 65 6.97 -18.83 8.62
C ARG A 65 7.12 -17.67 7.68
N LEU A 66 8.20 -17.67 6.93
CA LEU A 66 8.49 -16.66 5.91
C LEU A 66 7.60 -16.90 4.69
N THR A 67 6.95 -15.83 4.20
CA THR A 67 6.27 -15.86 2.90
C THR A 67 7.29 -15.62 1.81
N LEU A 68 7.54 -16.63 0.96
CA LEU A 68 8.58 -16.60 -0.08
C LEU A 68 7.97 -16.67 -1.49
N GLY A 69 6.66 -16.86 -1.61
CA GLY A 69 5.97 -17.03 -2.89
C GLY A 69 5.70 -15.72 -3.64
N GLY A 70 5.53 -15.80 -4.95
CA GLY A 70 5.07 -14.70 -5.79
C GLY A 70 5.91 -13.43 -5.70
N PRO A 71 5.31 -12.26 -5.36
CA PRO A 71 6.00 -10.98 -5.35
C PRO A 71 7.10 -10.88 -4.29
N TYR A 72 7.08 -11.72 -3.26
CA TYR A 72 8.09 -11.74 -2.20
C TYR A 72 9.48 -12.22 -2.66
N ARG A 73 9.57 -12.76 -3.88
CA ARG A 73 10.84 -13.06 -4.53
C ARG A 73 11.47 -11.88 -5.27
N PHE A 74 10.66 -10.85 -5.54
CA PHE A 74 11.11 -9.65 -6.25
C PHE A 74 11.38 -8.49 -5.30
N VAL A 75 10.57 -8.38 -4.25
CA VAL A 75 10.68 -7.33 -3.23
C VAL A 75 10.19 -7.88 -1.89
N ARG A 76 10.91 -7.55 -0.83
CA ARG A 76 10.65 -8.10 0.51
C ARG A 76 9.35 -7.60 1.12
N HIS A 77 8.99 -6.34 0.85
CA HIS A 77 7.77 -5.71 1.36
C HIS A 77 6.85 -5.24 0.23
N PRO A 78 6.28 -6.18 -0.57
CA PRO A 78 5.51 -5.84 -1.76
C PRO A 78 4.26 -5.00 -1.46
N TRP A 79 3.65 -5.15 -0.28
CA TRP A 79 2.47 -4.39 0.12
C TRP A 79 2.79 -2.93 0.48
N ILE A 80 4.01 -2.61 0.99
CA ILE A 80 4.45 -1.23 1.19
C ILE A 80 4.68 -0.56 -0.16
N LEU A 81 5.37 -1.24 -1.07
CA LEU A 81 5.59 -0.76 -2.43
C LEU A 81 4.26 -0.55 -3.19
N ALA A 82 3.32 -1.48 -3.03
CA ALA A 82 2.00 -1.39 -3.65
C ALA A 82 1.22 -0.14 -3.20
N ARG A 83 1.20 0.14 -1.89
CA ARG A 83 0.60 1.36 -1.34
C ARG A 83 1.28 2.62 -1.88
N PHE A 84 2.61 2.63 -1.89
CA PHE A 84 3.37 3.72 -2.48
C PHE A 84 2.96 3.98 -3.94
N LEU A 85 2.90 2.94 -4.77
CA LEU A 85 2.51 3.07 -6.18
C LEU A 85 1.07 3.59 -6.34
N MET A 86 0.13 3.15 -5.50
CA MET A 86 -1.25 3.64 -5.56
C MET A 86 -1.33 5.13 -5.25
N VAL A 87 -0.71 5.60 -4.17
CA VAL A 87 -0.68 7.02 -3.79
C VAL A 87 0.06 7.85 -4.84
N PHE A 88 1.21 7.36 -5.27
CA PHE A 88 2.02 7.99 -6.33
C PHE A 88 1.20 8.19 -7.61
N GLY A 89 0.45 7.16 -8.05
CA GLY A 89 -0.41 7.24 -9.22
C GLY A 89 -1.51 8.29 -9.08
N VAL A 90 -2.18 8.36 -7.92
CA VAL A 90 -3.22 9.37 -7.65
C VAL A 90 -2.64 10.78 -7.70
N ILE A 91 -1.48 11.01 -7.09
CA ILE A 91 -0.86 12.34 -7.10
C ILE A 91 -0.38 12.71 -8.51
N LEU A 92 0.13 11.75 -9.27
CA LEU A 92 0.52 11.97 -10.66
C LEU A 92 -0.66 12.42 -11.53
N MET A 93 -1.87 11.89 -11.27
CA MET A 93 -3.10 12.33 -11.96
C MET A 93 -3.39 13.81 -11.74
N SER A 94 -3.12 14.34 -10.53
CA SER A 94 -3.47 15.72 -10.17
C SER A 94 -2.65 16.79 -10.92
N ARG A 95 -1.51 16.43 -11.50
CA ARG A 95 -0.56 17.34 -12.18
C ARG A 95 -0.02 18.47 -11.31
N GLN A 96 0.00 18.30 -10.00
CA GLN A 96 0.51 19.31 -9.06
C GLN A 96 1.95 18.98 -8.64
N PRO A 97 2.98 19.59 -9.25
CA PRO A 97 4.37 19.22 -8.98
C PRO A 97 4.80 19.52 -7.54
N LEU A 98 4.32 20.60 -6.96
CA LEU A 98 4.61 20.94 -5.55
C LEU A 98 3.97 19.94 -4.60
N LEU A 99 2.73 19.53 -4.85
CA LEU A 99 2.06 18.49 -4.07
C LEU A 99 2.80 17.15 -4.21
N PHE A 100 3.24 16.82 -5.42
CA PHE A 100 4.03 15.63 -5.67
C PHE A 100 5.32 15.62 -4.84
N LEU A 101 6.14 16.67 -4.94
CA LEU A 101 7.39 16.79 -4.20
C LEU A 101 7.17 16.78 -2.69
N GLY A 102 6.20 17.55 -2.19
CA GLY A 102 5.85 17.59 -0.77
C GLY A 102 5.40 16.25 -0.24
N THR A 103 4.53 15.54 -0.98
CA THR A 103 4.06 14.21 -0.57
C THR A 103 5.20 13.18 -0.59
N MET A 104 6.04 13.18 -1.61
CA MET A 104 7.19 12.27 -1.67
C MET A 104 8.16 12.54 -0.51
N ALA A 105 8.48 13.79 -0.23
CA ALA A 105 9.34 14.16 0.89
C ALA A 105 8.75 13.75 2.24
N ALA A 106 7.44 13.88 2.42
CA ALA A 106 6.76 13.52 3.67
C ALA A 106 6.58 12.01 3.85
N LEU A 107 6.23 11.27 2.79
CA LEU A 107 5.96 9.84 2.87
C LEU A 107 7.23 8.97 2.83
N ALA A 108 8.30 9.41 2.16
CA ALA A 108 9.52 8.62 2.05
C ALA A 108 10.12 8.19 3.41
N PRO A 109 10.28 9.08 4.41
CA PRO A 109 10.78 8.68 5.72
C PRO A 109 9.80 7.74 6.45
N VAL A 110 8.50 7.90 6.27
CA VAL A 110 7.48 7.04 6.88
C VAL A 110 7.56 5.63 6.29
N TYR A 111 7.60 5.50 4.99
CA TYR A 111 7.73 4.20 4.33
C TYR A 111 9.07 3.51 4.65
N ARG A 112 10.16 4.29 4.70
CA ARG A 112 11.46 3.77 5.15
C ARG A 112 11.38 3.22 6.57
N GLN A 113 10.72 3.93 7.47
CA GLN A 113 10.55 3.47 8.85
C GLN A 113 9.62 2.25 8.94
N MET A 114 8.55 2.19 8.11
CA MET A 114 7.71 1.00 8.02
C MET A 114 8.51 -0.23 7.57
N THR A 115 9.32 -0.09 6.52
CA THR A 115 10.20 -1.17 6.05
C THR A 115 11.15 -1.65 7.15
N ARG A 116 11.80 -0.72 7.87
CA ARG A 116 12.68 -1.05 8.99
C ARG A 116 11.97 -1.79 10.12
N ASN A 117 10.77 -1.36 10.46
CA ASN A 117 9.99 -2.01 11.50
C ASN A 117 9.53 -3.42 11.09
N GLU A 118 9.19 -3.63 9.83
CA GLU A 118 8.86 -4.97 9.31
C GLU A 118 10.11 -5.86 9.30
N ASP A 119 11.27 -5.32 8.93
CA ASP A 119 12.55 -6.05 8.99
C ASP A 119 12.89 -6.48 10.43
N GLN A 120 12.76 -5.57 11.40
CA GLN A 120 12.97 -5.89 12.82
C GLN A 120 11.99 -6.95 13.32
N TRP A 121 10.74 -6.89 12.86
CA TRP A 121 9.74 -7.91 13.20
C TRP A 121 10.13 -9.29 12.65
N MET A 122 10.60 -9.34 11.41
CA MET A 122 11.10 -10.59 10.83
C MET A 122 12.29 -11.14 11.61
N ASP A 123 13.21 -10.28 12.08
CA ASP A 123 14.35 -10.69 12.89
C ASP A 123 13.92 -11.35 14.20
N ILE A 124 12.91 -10.78 14.88
CA ILE A 124 12.36 -11.33 16.13
C ILE A 124 11.69 -12.68 15.90
N GLN A 125 11.00 -12.87 14.76
CA GLN A 125 10.23 -14.08 14.49
C GLN A 125 11.06 -15.22 13.89
N LEU A 126 12.02 -14.91 13.06
CA LEU A 126 12.71 -15.85 12.17
C LEU A 126 14.22 -15.96 12.45
N GLY A 127 14.77 -15.05 13.26
CA GLY A 127 16.19 -15.07 13.63
C GLY A 127 17.12 -15.05 12.41
N PRO A 128 18.10 -15.98 12.32
CA PRO A 128 19.10 -16.01 11.24
C PRO A 128 18.50 -16.08 9.83
N THR A 129 17.37 -16.78 9.66
CA THR A 129 16.67 -16.92 8.37
C THR A 129 16.23 -15.58 7.82
N ALA A 130 15.83 -14.62 8.70
CA ALA A 130 15.48 -13.27 8.27
C ALA A 130 16.69 -12.51 7.70
N ALA A 131 17.85 -12.67 8.31
CA ALA A 131 19.09 -12.04 7.83
C ALA A 131 19.51 -12.56 6.45
N GLU A 132 19.43 -13.88 6.24
CA GLU A 132 19.69 -14.49 4.93
C GLU A 132 18.71 -14.00 3.85
N TYR A 133 17.41 -13.92 4.18
CA TYR A 133 16.40 -13.39 3.25
C TYR A 133 16.64 -11.93 2.90
N ARG A 134 17.05 -11.10 3.88
CA ARG A 134 17.40 -9.69 3.62
C ARG A 134 18.62 -9.53 2.73
N ALA A 135 19.58 -10.43 2.82
CA ALA A 135 20.75 -10.42 1.95
C ALA A 135 20.39 -10.75 0.49
N LEU A 136 19.35 -11.56 0.28
CA LEU A 136 18.94 -12.01 -1.05
C LEU A 136 17.91 -11.07 -1.71
N VAL A 137 16.93 -10.56 -0.96
CA VAL A 137 15.79 -9.82 -1.52
C VAL A 137 15.80 -8.37 -1.04
N SER A 138 15.73 -7.43 -1.99
CA SER A 138 15.64 -6.00 -1.68
C SER A 138 14.37 -5.65 -0.88
N GLY A 139 14.47 -4.66 0.02
CA GLY A 139 13.36 -4.25 0.89
C GLY A 139 12.22 -3.55 0.17
N PHE A 140 12.56 -2.59 -0.70
CA PHE A 140 11.59 -1.70 -1.33
C PHE A 140 11.73 -1.62 -2.86
N VAL A 141 12.94 -1.58 -3.38
CA VAL A 141 13.18 -1.54 -4.82
C VAL A 141 13.04 -2.95 -5.39
N PRO A 142 12.10 -3.22 -6.31
CA PRO A 142 11.93 -4.56 -6.85
C PRO A 142 13.11 -4.97 -7.72
N GLN A 143 13.48 -6.22 -7.63
CA GLN A 143 14.43 -6.85 -8.55
C GLN A 143 13.70 -7.29 -9.81
N PHE A 144 14.33 -7.17 -10.99
CA PHE A 144 13.71 -7.59 -12.25
C PHE A 144 13.65 -9.11 -12.41
N VAL A 145 14.52 -9.84 -11.71
CA VAL A 145 14.59 -11.29 -11.76
C VAL A 145 14.25 -11.85 -10.38
N PRO A 146 13.34 -12.84 -10.29
CA PRO A 146 12.99 -13.45 -9.01
C PRO A 146 14.20 -14.16 -8.42
N VAL A 147 14.44 -13.95 -7.13
CA VAL A 147 15.55 -14.60 -6.42
C VAL A 147 15.35 -16.11 -6.39
N LYS A 148 16.40 -16.84 -6.71
CA LYS A 148 16.44 -18.30 -6.53
C LYS A 148 16.62 -18.61 -5.05
N LEU A 149 15.62 -19.26 -4.46
CA LEU A 149 15.66 -19.63 -3.05
C LEU A 149 16.62 -20.81 -2.81
N PRO A 150 17.34 -20.81 -1.68
CA PRO A 150 18.15 -21.95 -1.27
C PRO A 150 17.35 -23.26 -1.21
N MET A 151 17.98 -24.39 -1.45
CA MET A 151 17.34 -25.71 -1.40
C MET A 151 16.67 -25.98 -0.04
N SER A 152 17.28 -25.54 1.05
CA SER A 152 16.75 -25.63 2.42
C SER A 152 15.42 -24.89 2.62
N TRP A 153 15.09 -23.93 1.77
CA TRP A 153 13.85 -23.13 1.88
C TRP A 153 12.73 -23.60 0.94
N ARG A 154 13.00 -24.60 0.09
CA ARG A 154 11.99 -25.14 -0.84
C ARG A 154 10.76 -25.71 -0.14
N SER A 155 10.92 -26.25 1.06
CA SER A 155 9.80 -26.72 1.89
C SER A 155 8.92 -25.57 2.41
N MET A 156 9.48 -24.35 2.52
CA MET A 156 8.76 -23.15 2.92
C MET A 156 8.07 -22.47 1.71
N ASP A 157 8.52 -22.77 0.48
CA ASP A 157 8.04 -22.18 -0.78
C ASP A 157 6.82 -22.92 -1.36
N GLN A 158 6.16 -23.79 -0.62
CA GLN A 158 4.96 -24.53 -1.08
C GLN A 158 3.69 -23.67 -1.14
N GLU A 159 3.82 -22.36 -1.02
CA GLU A 159 2.69 -21.46 -1.02
C GLU A 159 2.15 -21.23 -2.44
N ARG A 160 0.92 -21.69 -2.65
CA ARG A 160 0.16 -21.40 -3.87
C ARG A 160 -0.64 -20.10 -3.68
N PHE A 161 -0.78 -19.34 -4.75
CA PHE A 161 -1.67 -18.18 -4.80
C PHE A 161 -3.11 -18.61 -4.47
N SER A 162 -3.80 -17.80 -3.68
CA SER A 162 -5.20 -18.06 -3.32
C SER A 162 -6.02 -16.78 -3.42
N TRP A 163 -7.03 -16.77 -4.30
CA TRP A 163 -7.98 -15.68 -4.45
C TRP A 163 -8.77 -15.41 -3.17
N SER A 164 -9.13 -16.45 -2.41
CA SER A 164 -9.81 -16.26 -1.13
C SER A 164 -8.95 -15.51 -0.11
N ARG A 165 -7.64 -15.73 -0.11
CA ARG A 165 -6.70 -14.94 0.70
C ARG A 165 -6.56 -13.52 0.19
N ALA A 166 -6.43 -13.34 -1.13
CA ALA A 166 -6.30 -12.04 -1.75
C ALA A 166 -7.49 -11.12 -1.49
N LEU A 167 -8.71 -11.65 -1.50
CA LEU A 167 -9.94 -10.87 -1.49
C LEU A 167 -10.72 -10.92 -0.17
N LEU A 168 -10.73 -12.06 0.52
CA LEU A 168 -11.67 -12.31 1.62
C LEU A 168 -11.03 -12.33 3.01
N ARG A 169 -9.74 -12.65 3.13
CA ARG A 169 -9.04 -12.65 4.42
C ARG A 169 -8.37 -11.30 4.69
N ARG A 170 -8.18 -10.97 5.99
CA ARG A 170 -7.26 -9.88 6.34
C ARG A 170 -5.87 -10.20 5.79
N PRO A 171 -5.22 -9.40 4.98
CA PRO A 171 -5.44 -7.99 4.63
C PRO A 171 -6.40 -7.73 3.46
N GLY A 172 -6.98 -8.74 2.82
CA GLY A 172 -7.76 -8.61 1.59
C GLY A 172 -8.99 -7.71 1.67
N ARG A 173 -9.76 -7.72 2.77
CA ARG A 173 -10.87 -6.76 2.96
C ARG A 173 -10.38 -5.32 3.00
N GLY A 174 -9.18 -5.10 3.55
CA GLY A 174 -8.51 -3.82 3.53
C GLY A 174 -8.14 -3.36 2.13
N TRP A 175 -7.82 -4.31 1.27
CA TRP A 175 -7.49 -4.02 -0.12
C TRP A 175 -8.73 -3.59 -0.93
N LEU A 176 -9.85 -4.28 -0.79
CA LEU A 176 -11.10 -3.88 -1.49
C LEU A 176 -11.54 -2.46 -1.08
N ALA A 177 -11.41 -2.12 0.21
CA ALA A 177 -11.68 -0.78 0.69
C ALA A 177 -10.67 0.24 0.12
N TYR A 178 -9.38 -0.09 0.07
CA TYR A 178 -8.35 0.78 -0.46
C TYR A 178 -8.42 0.92 -1.99
N ALA A 179 -8.67 -0.17 -2.72
CA ALA A 179 -8.91 -0.14 -4.16
C ALA A 179 -10.22 0.59 -4.52
N GLY A 180 -11.26 0.38 -3.74
CA GLY A 180 -12.52 1.12 -3.85
C GLY A 180 -12.30 2.61 -3.64
N LEU A 181 -11.45 2.97 -2.67
CA LEU A 181 -11.07 4.35 -2.43
C LEU A 181 -10.31 4.96 -3.60
N VAL A 182 -9.25 4.30 -4.06
CA VAL A 182 -8.48 4.77 -5.23
C VAL A 182 -9.41 4.90 -6.43
N GLY A 183 -10.31 3.93 -6.64
CA GLY A 183 -11.32 3.98 -7.68
C GLY A 183 -12.28 5.17 -7.53
N ALA A 184 -12.75 5.45 -6.32
CA ALA A 184 -13.61 6.60 -6.02
C ALA A 184 -12.86 7.93 -6.24
N VAL A 185 -11.61 8.02 -5.80
CA VAL A 185 -10.77 9.22 -6.04
C VAL A 185 -10.55 9.43 -7.54
N VAL A 186 -10.27 8.38 -8.29
CA VAL A 186 -10.11 8.45 -9.75
C VAL A 186 -11.41 8.87 -10.43
N ALA A 187 -12.53 8.21 -10.11
CA ALA A 187 -13.84 8.56 -10.66
C ALA A 187 -14.20 10.02 -10.36
N MET A 188 -13.92 10.47 -9.15
CA MET A 188 -14.15 11.83 -8.72
C MET A 188 -13.22 12.82 -9.41
N MET A 189 -11.94 12.50 -9.64
CA MET A 189 -11.05 13.34 -10.45
C MET A 189 -11.55 13.49 -11.88
N VAL A 190 -12.04 12.42 -12.51
CA VAL A 190 -12.64 12.45 -13.83
C VAL A 190 -13.89 13.34 -13.84
N TRP A 191 -14.77 13.16 -12.85
CA TRP A 191 -16.00 13.95 -12.75
C TRP A 191 -15.72 15.43 -12.50
N VAL A 192 -14.80 15.75 -11.58
CA VAL A 192 -14.40 17.12 -11.22
C VAL A 192 -13.69 17.83 -12.36
N SER A 193 -12.84 17.12 -13.12
CA SER A 193 -12.16 17.72 -14.29
C SER A 193 -13.11 18.08 -15.43
N ASN A 194 -14.24 17.35 -15.53
CA ASN A 194 -15.23 17.57 -16.60
C ASN A 194 -16.39 18.48 -16.21
N ALA A 195 -16.74 18.58 -14.92
CA ALA A 195 -18.00 19.17 -14.50
C ALA A 195 -17.91 20.47 -13.73
N MET A 196 -16.80 20.86 -13.10
CA MET A 196 -16.83 21.93 -12.11
C MET A 196 -15.59 22.80 -12.00
N SER A 197 -15.81 24.11 -12.22
CA SER A 197 -14.84 25.19 -11.98
C SER A 197 -14.77 25.66 -10.51
N VAL A 198 -15.57 25.09 -9.59
CA VAL A 198 -15.77 25.64 -8.23
C VAL A 198 -15.04 24.81 -7.18
N VAL A 199 -14.00 25.40 -6.59
CA VAL A 199 -13.09 24.78 -5.60
C VAL A 199 -13.80 24.20 -4.37
N TRP A 200 -14.90 24.78 -3.92
CA TRP A 200 -15.59 24.34 -2.71
C TRP A 200 -16.24 22.95 -2.83
N TRP A 201 -16.77 22.58 -4.00
CA TRP A 201 -17.29 21.22 -4.23
C TRP A 201 -16.19 20.17 -4.18
N ARG A 202 -14.99 20.53 -4.64
CA ARG A 202 -13.79 19.68 -4.54
C ARG A 202 -13.43 19.42 -3.08
N ALA A 203 -13.52 20.46 -2.24
CA ALA A 203 -13.28 20.34 -0.81
C ALA A 203 -14.32 19.45 -0.12
N VAL A 204 -15.63 19.61 -0.43
CA VAL A 204 -16.70 18.74 0.09
C VAL A 204 -16.47 17.29 -0.31
N ALA A 205 -16.09 17.05 -1.55
CA ALA A 205 -15.78 15.74 -2.05
C ALA A 205 -14.58 15.11 -1.33
N ALA A 206 -13.49 15.86 -1.13
CA ALA A 206 -12.32 15.40 -0.41
C ALA A 206 -12.65 15.07 1.05
N VAL A 207 -13.47 15.87 1.72
CA VAL A 207 -13.94 15.61 3.09
C VAL A 207 -14.78 14.35 3.14
N ALA A 208 -15.72 14.16 2.21
CA ALA A 208 -16.58 12.97 2.16
C ALA A 208 -15.77 11.68 1.95
N VAL A 209 -14.82 11.72 1.02
CA VAL A 209 -13.90 10.58 0.77
C VAL A 209 -13.05 10.31 2.01
N SER A 210 -12.47 11.33 2.62
CA SER A 210 -11.66 11.19 3.84
C SER A 210 -12.48 10.62 5.00
N ALA A 211 -13.70 11.10 5.21
CA ALA A 211 -14.61 10.60 6.24
C ALA A 211 -14.98 9.13 6.00
N ALA A 212 -15.28 8.75 4.76
CA ALA A 212 -15.57 7.35 4.40
C ALA A 212 -14.38 6.42 4.69
N ILE A 213 -13.16 6.88 4.44
CA ILE A 213 -11.94 6.11 4.72
C ILE A 213 -11.73 5.96 6.23
N ILE A 214 -11.83 7.06 6.97
CA ILE A 214 -11.66 7.05 8.44
C ILE A 214 -12.71 6.11 9.04
N TRP A 215 -13.96 6.16 8.56
CA TRP A 215 -15.01 5.25 9.01
C TRP A 215 -14.67 3.78 8.72
N LEU A 216 -14.24 3.46 7.49
CA LEU A 216 -13.82 2.12 7.09
C LEU A 216 -12.62 1.60 7.89
N VAL A 217 -11.66 2.47 8.26
CA VAL A 217 -10.50 2.11 9.08
C VAL A 217 -10.94 1.87 10.52
N ARG A 218 -11.80 2.75 11.08
CA ARG A 218 -12.28 2.68 12.46
C ARG A 218 -13.21 1.49 12.71
N ASP A 219 -14.05 1.14 11.75
CA ASP A 219 -14.93 -0.04 11.83
C ASP A 219 -14.11 -1.35 11.97
N ARG A 220 -12.89 -1.37 11.47
CA ARG A 220 -11.96 -2.50 11.62
C ARG A 220 -11.35 -2.65 13.01
N GLU A 221 -11.16 -1.55 13.73
CA GLU A 221 -10.64 -1.60 15.10
C GLU A 221 -11.71 -2.08 16.08
N ASN A 222 -12.97 -1.79 15.80
CA ASN A 222 -14.10 -2.14 16.66
C ASN A 222 -14.59 -3.58 16.52
N HIS A 223 -14.19 -4.31 15.47
CA HIS A 223 -14.49 -5.73 15.29
C HIS A 223 -13.19 -6.55 15.15
N PRO A 224 -12.41 -6.72 16.25
CA PRO A 224 -11.30 -7.66 16.27
C PRO A 224 -11.88 -9.07 16.26
N VAL A 225 -11.79 -9.78 15.11
CA VAL A 225 -12.07 -11.22 15.00
C VAL A 225 -10.82 -12.02 15.30
#